data_49c1474c4d7a9b568c1247417a62d156
#
_entry.id   49c1474c4d7a9b568c1247417a62d156
#
_cell.length_a   1.000
_cell.length_b   1.000
_cell.length_c   1.000
_cell.angle_alpha   90.00
_cell.angle_beta   90.00
_cell.angle_gamma   90.00
#
_symmetry.space_group_name_H-M   'P 1'
#
loop_
_entity.id
_entity.type
_entity.pdbx_description
1 polymer ?
#
loop_
_entity_poly.entity_id
_entity_poly.type
_entity_poly.pdbx_seq_one_letter_code
_entity_poly.pdbx_strand_id
1 'polypeptide(L)'
;MIVSNCVINLSIDKSAVLRGAYDLLKPGGELYFADVYCDRRLPDSVRADPVLYGECLGGALYWNDFLPMAKRAGFLDPRLVTSKPLDIKNEAMKRKIGQAKFFSATYRLFKLDGLEPACEDYGQVVIYKGSLPDQPDAFELDGHHLIETGKVFPVCGNTWRMLADTRFAPHFDLIGDFSTHYGIFPDCGTAIPFATRTFAASKSGSCC
;
A
#
# COMPACT_ATOMS: atom_id res chain seq x y z
N MET A 1 14.07 6.16 8.29
CA MET A 1 13.17 6.28 7.12
C MET A 1 13.99 6.32 5.85
N ILE A 2 13.54 5.66 4.79
CA ILE A 2 14.07 5.77 3.43
C ILE A 2 12.99 6.44 2.58
N VAL A 3 13.37 7.40 1.74
CA VAL A 3 12.45 8.10 0.81
C VAL A 3 12.97 7.90 -0.62
N SER A 4 12.07 7.61 -1.56
CA SER A 4 12.40 7.46 -2.97
C SER A 4 11.28 8.01 -3.86
N ASN A 5 11.65 8.55 -5.02
CA ASN A 5 10.69 9.05 -6.00
C ASN A 5 11.14 8.72 -7.41
N CYS A 6 10.36 7.91 -8.13
CA CYS A 6 10.57 7.50 -9.53
C CYS A 6 11.96 6.88 -9.80
N VAL A 7 12.55 6.16 -8.85
CA VAL A 7 13.89 5.55 -8.97
C VAL A 7 13.82 4.03 -9.01
N ILE A 8 12.91 3.43 -8.26
CA ILE A 8 12.82 1.96 -8.14
C ILE A 8 12.49 1.34 -9.49
N ASN A 9 11.64 1.99 -10.30
CA ASN A 9 11.31 1.53 -11.64
C ASN A 9 12.49 1.50 -12.62
N LEU A 10 13.53 2.29 -12.37
CA LEU A 10 14.74 2.30 -13.16
C LEU A 10 15.73 1.19 -12.78
N SER A 11 15.47 0.47 -11.69
CA SER A 11 16.27 -0.69 -11.32
C SER A 11 15.92 -1.91 -12.16
N ILE A 12 16.95 -2.66 -12.58
CA ILE A 12 16.78 -3.95 -13.27
C ILE A 12 16.21 -5.00 -12.31
N ASP A 13 16.70 -5.03 -11.06
CA ASP A 13 16.21 -5.92 -10.00
C ASP A 13 15.53 -5.14 -8.88
N LYS A 14 14.23 -4.91 -9.03
CA LYS A 14 13.40 -4.23 -8.05
C LYS A 14 13.24 -5.02 -6.75
N SER A 15 13.30 -6.36 -6.84
CA SER A 15 13.26 -7.22 -5.65
C SER A 15 14.50 -7.04 -4.78
N ALA A 16 15.67 -6.90 -5.39
CA ALA A 16 16.90 -6.60 -4.66
C ALA A 16 16.85 -5.21 -4.00
N VAL A 17 16.28 -4.21 -4.69
CA VAL A 17 16.10 -2.87 -4.11
C VAL A 17 15.19 -2.92 -2.88
N LEU A 18 14.04 -3.60 -2.95
CA LEU A 18 13.12 -3.71 -1.82
C LEU A 18 13.74 -4.49 -0.66
N ARG A 19 14.45 -5.60 -0.91
CA ARG A 19 15.18 -6.34 0.12
C ARG A 19 16.26 -5.47 0.77
N GLY A 20 17.08 -4.79 -0.04
CA GLY A 20 18.12 -3.89 0.47
C GLY A 20 17.55 -2.75 1.31
N ALA A 21 16.42 -2.18 0.90
CA ALA A 21 15.73 -1.17 1.70
C ALA A 21 15.25 -1.74 3.04
N TYR A 22 14.67 -2.96 3.02
CA TYR A 22 14.23 -3.64 4.24
C TYR A 22 15.41 -3.91 5.19
N ASP A 23 16.53 -4.41 4.66
CA ASP A 23 17.71 -4.73 5.47
C ASP A 23 18.32 -3.48 6.12
N LEU A 24 18.37 -2.36 5.41
CA LEU A 24 18.91 -1.09 5.88
C LEU A 24 18.00 -0.38 6.91
N LEU A 25 16.70 -0.63 6.89
CA LEU A 25 15.79 -0.02 7.85
C LEU A 25 15.99 -0.63 9.24
N LYS A 26 15.89 0.22 10.27
CA LYS A 26 15.74 -0.23 11.65
C LYS A 26 14.33 -0.77 11.87
N PRO A 27 14.10 -1.64 12.87
CA PRO A 27 12.74 -1.97 13.33
C PRO A 27 11.91 -0.70 13.57
N GLY A 28 10.66 -0.69 13.17
CA GLY A 28 9.79 0.51 13.21
C GLY A 28 10.08 1.54 12.11
N GLY A 29 11.08 1.32 11.27
CA GLY A 29 11.39 2.18 10.14
C GLY A 29 10.46 1.98 8.96
N GLU A 30 10.41 2.96 8.06
CA GLU A 30 9.59 2.89 6.85
C GLU A 30 10.36 3.24 5.58
N LEU A 31 9.99 2.61 4.48
CA LEU A 31 10.24 3.05 3.12
C LEU A 31 8.98 3.77 2.62
N TYR A 32 9.11 5.08 2.36
CA TYR A 32 8.06 5.94 1.80
C TYR A 32 8.46 6.34 0.39
N PHE A 33 7.71 5.90 -0.61
CA PHE A 33 8.13 6.13 -1.98
C PHE A 33 6.96 6.27 -2.95
N ALA A 34 7.18 7.07 -3.99
CA ALA A 34 6.30 7.19 -5.14
C ALA A 34 6.96 6.58 -6.37
N ASP A 35 6.19 5.85 -7.17
CA ASP A 35 6.65 5.34 -8.45
C ASP A 35 5.49 5.13 -9.43
N VAL A 36 5.79 4.73 -10.66
CA VAL A 36 4.80 4.46 -11.70
C VAL A 36 4.42 2.99 -11.71
N TYR A 37 3.12 2.73 -11.75
CA TYR A 37 2.52 1.39 -11.83
C TYR A 37 1.62 1.30 -13.06
N CYS A 38 1.32 0.08 -13.52
CA CYS A 38 0.38 -0.12 -14.61
C CYS A 38 -0.75 -1.10 -14.23
N ASP A 39 -1.84 -1.03 -14.97
CA ASP A 39 -3.04 -1.86 -14.80
C ASP A 39 -2.84 -3.31 -15.28
N ARG A 40 -1.73 -3.61 -15.95
CA ARG A 40 -1.41 -4.92 -16.53
C ARG A 40 0.09 -5.15 -16.66
N ARG A 41 0.50 -6.41 -16.88
CA ARG A 41 1.88 -6.74 -17.23
C ARG A 41 2.19 -6.22 -18.62
N LEU A 42 3.30 -5.48 -18.73
CA LEU A 42 3.74 -4.90 -19.99
C LEU A 42 4.45 -5.95 -20.85
N PRO A 43 4.22 -5.96 -22.19
CA PRO A 43 4.96 -6.81 -23.10
C PRO A 43 6.45 -6.42 -23.16
N ASP A 44 7.30 -7.37 -23.52
CA ASP A 44 8.75 -7.15 -23.57
C ASP A 44 9.16 -6.02 -24.53
N SER A 45 8.43 -5.83 -25.62
CA SER A 45 8.65 -4.71 -26.56
C SER A 45 8.51 -3.33 -25.91
N VAL A 46 7.63 -3.21 -24.89
CA VAL A 46 7.47 -1.97 -24.12
C VAL A 46 8.55 -1.87 -23.05
N ARG A 47 8.85 -2.97 -22.37
CA ARG A 47 9.82 -3.02 -21.28
C ARG A 47 11.25 -2.77 -21.76
N ALA A 48 11.60 -3.23 -22.96
CA ALA A 48 12.91 -3.07 -23.57
C ALA A 48 13.09 -1.75 -24.33
N ASP A 49 12.03 -0.95 -24.50
CA ASP A 49 12.14 0.33 -25.20
C ASP A 49 12.88 1.36 -24.33
N PRO A 50 14.04 1.88 -24.77
CA PRO A 50 14.88 2.75 -23.96
C PRO A 50 14.21 4.09 -23.62
N VAL A 51 13.35 4.60 -24.50
CA VAL A 51 12.62 5.85 -24.25
C VAL A 51 11.54 5.63 -23.19
N LEU A 52 10.73 4.59 -23.34
CA LEU A 52 9.71 4.25 -22.35
C LEU A 52 10.33 3.87 -20.99
N TYR A 53 11.50 3.25 -21.01
CA TYR A 53 12.23 2.92 -19.78
C TYR A 53 12.73 4.17 -19.06
N GLY A 54 13.34 5.11 -19.78
CA GLY A 54 13.79 6.39 -19.23
C GLY A 54 12.66 7.27 -18.69
N GLU A 55 11.45 7.14 -19.25
CA GLU A 55 10.23 7.81 -18.79
C GLU A 55 9.51 7.05 -17.65
N CYS A 56 10.16 6.08 -17.03
CA CYS A 56 9.62 5.20 -15.97
C CYS A 56 8.41 4.34 -16.39
N LEU A 57 8.01 4.36 -17.67
CA LEU A 57 6.89 3.58 -18.18
C LEU A 57 7.29 2.13 -18.46
N GLY A 58 8.45 1.92 -19.14
CA GLY A 58 8.94 0.58 -19.45
C GLY A 58 9.29 -0.25 -18.20
N GLY A 59 9.72 0.40 -17.12
CA GLY A 59 10.01 -0.23 -15.83
C GLY A 59 8.82 -0.38 -14.90
N ALA A 60 7.65 0.17 -15.25
CA ALA A 60 6.48 0.14 -14.40
C ALA A 60 6.01 -1.28 -14.11
N LEU A 61 5.83 -1.60 -12.83
CA LEU A 61 5.27 -2.88 -12.41
C LEU A 61 3.75 -2.89 -12.57
N TYR A 62 3.22 -4.06 -12.89
CA TYR A 62 1.82 -4.34 -12.64
C TYR A 62 1.57 -4.26 -11.13
N TRP A 63 0.58 -3.47 -10.70
CA TRP A 63 0.35 -3.19 -9.28
C TRP A 63 0.21 -4.45 -8.42
N ASN A 64 -0.44 -5.51 -8.98
CA ASN A 64 -0.65 -6.75 -8.24
C ASN A 64 0.58 -7.69 -8.26
N ASP A 65 1.60 -7.43 -9.06
CA ASP A 65 2.91 -8.09 -8.97
C ASP A 65 3.80 -7.40 -7.92
N PHE A 66 3.64 -6.08 -7.73
CA PHE A 66 4.35 -5.32 -6.72
C PHE A 66 4.01 -5.78 -5.29
N LEU A 67 2.73 -5.97 -4.97
CA LEU A 67 2.30 -6.32 -3.61
C LEU A 67 2.97 -7.61 -3.07
N PRO A 68 2.93 -8.76 -3.77
CA PRO A 68 3.64 -9.94 -3.30
C PRO A 68 5.17 -9.78 -3.34
N MET A 69 5.72 -8.94 -4.21
CA MET A 69 7.15 -8.64 -4.23
C MET A 69 7.58 -7.90 -2.95
N ALA A 70 6.82 -6.89 -2.53
CA ALA A 70 7.05 -6.16 -1.29
C ALA A 70 6.92 -7.08 -0.06
N LYS A 71 5.90 -7.94 -0.04
CA LYS A 71 5.71 -8.92 1.04
C LYS A 71 6.86 -9.92 1.13
N ARG A 72 7.36 -10.42 0.01
CA ARG A 72 8.56 -11.31 -0.01
C ARG A 72 9.84 -10.62 0.43
N ALA A 73 9.93 -9.30 0.29
CA ALA A 73 11.05 -8.52 0.80
C ALA A 73 10.97 -8.27 2.33
N GLY A 74 9.85 -8.61 2.98
CA GLY A 74 9.64 -8.46 4.41
C GLY A 74 8.62 -7.37 4.78
N PHE A 75 8.16 -6.57 3.84
CA PHE A 75 7.11 -5.57 4.06
C PHE A 75 5.73 -6.22 3.98
N LEU A 76 5.24 -6.75 5.10
CA LEU A 76 4.07 -7.63 5.12
C LEU A 76 2.75 -6.94 4.76
N ASP A 77 2.65 -5.63 4.99
CA ASP A 77 1.42 -4.86 4.74
C ASP A 77 1.72 -3.53 4.01
N PRO A 78 1.90 -3.56 2.66
CA PRO A 78 2.10 -2.36 1.85
C PRO A 78 0.87 -1.46 1.87
N ARG A 79 1.02 -0.20 2.29
CA ARG A 79 -0.05 0.80 2.38
C ARG A 79 0.01 1.77 1.21
N LEU A 80 -1.07 1.81 0.42
CA LEU A 80 -1.25 2.80 -0.64
C LEU A 80 -1.71 4.12 -0.03
N VAL A 81 -0.86 5.14 -0.10
CA VAL A 81 -1.18 6.47 0.45
C VAL A 81 -2.00 7.28 -0.56
N THR A 82 -1.45 7.44 -1.76
CA THR A 82 -2.14 8.17 -2.84
C THR A 82 -1.93 7.48 -4.18
N SER A 83 -2.87 7.67 -5.09
CA SER A 83 -2.70 7.30 -6.50
C SER A 83 -3.42 8.27 -7.42
N LYS A 84 -2.84 8.50 -8.59
CA LYS A 84 -3.46 9.29 -9.66
C LYS A 84 -3.13 8.71 -11.04
N PRO A 85 -4.07 8.72 -11.99
CA PRO A 85 -3.80 8.35 -13.37
C PRO A 85 -2.73 9.24 -13.97
N LEU A 86 -1.88 8.66 -14.82
CA LEU A 86 -0.92 9.39 -15.64
C LEU A 86 -1.47 9.59 -17.06
N ASP A 87 -1.59 10.83 -17.47
CA ASP A 87 -1.94 11.18 -18.85
C ASP A 87 -0.67 11.23 -19.71
N ILE A 88 -0.51 10.24 -20.59
CA ILE A 88 0.60 10.17 -21.53
C ILE A 88 0.25 11.01 -22.77
N LYS A 89 0.80 12.21 -22.88
CA LYS A 89 0.48 13.15 -23.96
C LYS A 89 1.18 12.83 -25.29
N ASN A 90 2.31 12.12 -25.24
CA ASN A 90 3.11 11.81 -26.44
C ASN A 90 2.47 10.69 -27.26
N GLU A 91 2.02 11.01 -28.48
CA GLU A 91 1.33 10.06 -29.35
C GLU A 91 2.22 8.90 -29.83
N ALA A 92 3.53 9.07 -29.92
CA ALA A 92 4.44 7.98 -30.24
C ALA A 92 4.54 6.99 -29.09
N MET A 93 4.57 7.48 -27.85
CA MET A 93 4.52 6.62 -26.65
C MET A 93 3.18 5.91 -26.55
N LYS A 94 2.05 6.62 -26.74
CA LYS A 94 0.71 6.01 -26.74
C LYS A 94 0.60 4.81 -27.68
N ARG A 95 1.12 4.96 -28.91
CA ARG A 95 1.11 3.85 -29.87
C ARG A 95 1.91 2.63 -29.39
N LYS A 96 3.02 2.85 -28.68
CA LYS A 96 3.85 1.76 -28.14
C LYS A 96 3.23 1.07 -26.93
N ILE A 97 2.65 1.83 -26.00
CA ILE A 97 2.04 1.29 -24.78
C ILE A 97 0.65 0.69 -25.01
N GLY A 98 -0.02 1.04 -26.13
CA GLY A 98 -1.33 0.52 -26.50
C GLY A 98 -2.41 0.87 -25.47
N GLN A 99 -3.11 -0.13 -24.97
CA GLN A 99 -4.22 0.02 -24.01
C GLN A 99 -3.77 0.05 -22.54
N ALA A 100 -2.47 -0.01 -22.25
CA ALA A 100 -1.98 -0.02 -20.87
C ALA A 100 -2.24 1.35 -20.21
N LYS A 101 -2.74 1.31 -18.96
CA LYS A 101 -2.98 2.51 -18.15
C LYS A 101 -1.93 2.58 -17.07
N PHE A 102 -1.42 3.78 -16.87
CA PHE A 102 -0.37 4.04 -15.88
C PHE A 102 -0.88 4.94 -14.76
N PHE A 103 -0.33 4.74 -13.58
CA PHE A 103 -0.68 5.46 -12.36
C PHE A 103 0.59 5.86 -11.63
N SER A 104 0.66 7.10 -11.16
CA SER A 104 1.62 7.48 -10.14
C SER A 104 1.01 7.10 -8.79
N ALA A 105 1.71 6.28 -8.01
CA ALA A 105 1.22 5.84 -6.72
C ALA A 105 2.31 5.97 -5.66
N THR A 106 1.90 6.43 -4.47
CA THR A 106 2.76 6.55 -3.29
C THR A 106 2.42 5.43 -2.33
N TYR A 107 3.44 4.70 -1.90
CA TYR A 107 3.33 3.63 -0.92
C TYR A 107 4.12 3.95 0.35
N ARG A 108 3.63 3.39 1.45
CA ARG A 108 4.28 3.34 2.75
C ARG A 108 4.48 1.89 3.15
N LEU A 109 5.73 1.48 3.36
CA LEU A 109 6.10 0.13 3.71
C LEU A 109 6.86 0.15 5.04
N PHE A 110 6.31 -0.50 6.06
CA PHE A 110 6.93 -0.54 7.39
C PHE A 110 7.74 -1.81 7.61
N LYS A 111 8.91 -1.67 8.24
CA LYS A 111 9.64 -2.81 8.82
C LYS A 111 9.14 -3.04 10.23
N LEU A 112 8.13 -3.86 10.35
CA LEU A 112 7.50 -4.23 11.63
C LEU A 112 7.35 -5.74 11.72
N ASP A 113 7.69 -6.27 12.87
CA ASP A 113 7.39 -7.65 13.23
C ASP A 113 5.93 -7.75 13.71
N GLY A 114 5.32 -8.93 13.53
CA GLY A 114 3.97 -9.20 14.02
C GLY A 114 2.84 -8.56 13.23
N LEU A 115 3.09 -8.06 12.01
CA LEU A 115 2.01 -7.72 11.09
C LEU A 115 1.36 -9.01 10.54
N GLU A 116 0.04 -8.99 10.48
CA GLU A 116 -0.78 -10.12 10.05
C GLU A 116 -1.15 -10.04 8.57
N PRO A 117 -1.44 -11.18 7.92
CA PRO A 117 -1.79 -11.21 6.50
C PRO A 117 -3.10 -10.49 6.15
N ALA A 118 -4.00 -10.36 7.12
CA ALA A 118 -5.30 -9.70 7.01
C ALA A 118 -5.46 -8.63 8.09
N CYS A 119 -6.48 -7.81 7.96
CA CYS A 119 -6.84 -6.82 8.99
C CYS A 119 -7.62 -7.55 10.10
N GLU A 120 -6.95 -7.94 11.16
CA GLU A 120 -7.56 -8.59 12.32
C GLU A 120 -8.01 -7.57 13.35
N ASP A 121 -9.17 -7.82 13.99
CA ASP A 121 -9.79 -6.93 14.98
C ASP A 121 -9.46 -7.38 16.41
N TYR A 122 -8.87 -6.47 17.18
CA TYR A 122 -8.59 -6.64 18.61
C TYR A 122 -9.32 -5.60 19.48
N GLY A 123 -10.31 -4.90 18.90
CA GLY A 123 -11.04 -3.85 19.59
C GLY A 123 -10.22 -2.58 19.86
N GLN A 124 -9.15 -2.38 19.12
CA GLN A 124 -8.21 -1.29 19.32
C GLN A 124 -8.73 0.01 18.69
N VAL A 125 -8.42 1.13 19.35
CA VAL A 125 -8.70 2.46 18.83
C VAL A 125 -7.51 3.39 19.06
N VAL A 126 -7.43 4.45 18.25
CA VAL A 126 -6.40 5.49 18.39
C VAL A 126 -7.03 6.87 18.39
N ILE A 127 -6.34 7.84 19.01
CA ILE A 127 -6.70 9.25 18.96
C ILE A 127 -5.47 10.03 18.54
N TYR A 128 -5.57 10.73 17.42
CA TYR A 128 -4.50 11.60 16.97
C TYR A 128 -4.48 12.90 17.76
N LYS A 129 -3.27 13.32 18.23
CA LYS A 129 -3.08 14.51 19.08
C LYS A 129 -2.95 15.83 18.32
N GLY A 130 -2.91 15.83 16.97
CA GLY A 130 -2.66 17.01 16.16
C GLY A 130 -1.24 17.58 16.32
N SER A 131 -0.30 16.78 16.80
CA SER A 131 1.04 17.27 17.21
C SER A 131 2.09 17.23 16.10
N LEU A 132 1.75 16.81 14.88
CA LEU A 132 2.61 16.95 13.71
C LEU A 132 2.37 18.35 13.08
N PRO A 133 3.43 19.18 12.93
CA PRO A 133 3.27 20.57 12.47
C PRO A 133 2.59 20.71 11.10
N ASP A 134 2.87 19.78 10.20
CA ASP A 134 2.32 19.80 8.84
C ASP A 134 0.93 19.13 8.72
N GLN A 135 0.42 18.55 9.80
CA GLN A 135 -0.85 17.82 9.84
C GLN A 135 -1.63 18.09 11.15
N PRO A 136 -1.94 19.35 11.49
CA PRO A 136 -2.56 19.67 12.79
C PRO A 136 -4.01 19.20 12.93
N ASP A 137 -4.75 19.12 11.82
CA ASP A 137 -6.19 18.81 11.83
C ASP A 137 -6.49 17.34 11.67
N ALA A 138 -5.66 16.60 10.94
CA ALA A 138 -5.81 15.17 10.71
C ALA A 138 -4.48 14.54 10.28
N PHE A 139 -4.30 13.26 10.59
CA PHE A 139 -3.17 12.44 10.14
C PHE A 139 -3.60 11.45 9.06
N GLU A 140 -2.97 11.50 7.90
CA GLU A 140 -3.17 10.54 6.82
C GLU A 140 -2.10 9.43 6.90
N LEU A 141 -2.51 8.23 7.31
CA LEU A 141 -1.63 7.06 7.27
C LEU A 141 -1.57 6.49 5.86
N ASP A 142 -2.72 6.29 5.24
CA ASP A 142 -2.90 5.79 3.88
C ASP A 142 -4.27 6.24 3.33
N GLY A 143 -4.63 5.85 2.10
CA GLY A 143 -5.85 6.27 1.43
C GLY A 143 -7.17 5.84 2.11
N HIS A 144 -7.12 5.05 3.18
CA HIS A 144 -8.29 4.60 3.94
C HIS A 144 -8.28 5.10 5.39
N HIS A 145 -7.16 5.61 5.89
CA HIS A 145 -6.97 6.02 7.28
C HIS A 145 -6.63 7.50 7.37
N LEU A 146 -7.66 8.35 7.31
CA LEU A 146 -7.58 9.78 7.66
C LEU A 146 -8.10 9.94 9.09
N ILE A 147 -7.18 10.17 10.05
CA ILE A 147 -7.46 10.18 11.49
C ILE A 147 -7.54 11.65 11.95
N GLU A 148 -8.76 12.14 12.18
CA GLU A 148 -8.97 13.52 12.62
C GLU A 148 -8.51 13.74 14.06
N THR A 149 -7.93 14.92 14.31
CA THR A 149 -7.41 15.29 15.62
C THR A 149 -8.49 15.23 16.70
N GLY A 150 -8.15 14.55 17.81
CA GLY A 150 -9.01 14.43 18.99
C GLY A 150 -10.19 13.46 18.84
N LYS A 151 -10.38 12.85 17.68
CA LYS A 151 -11.46 11.86 17.47
C LYS A 151 -10.96 10.44 17.69
N VAL A 152 -11.82 9.61 18.29
CA VAL A 152 -11.60 8.18 18.42
C VAL A 152 -11.71 7.52 17.04
N PHE A 153 -10.71 6.77 16.65
CA PHE A 153 -10.66 6.09 15.36
C PHE A 153 -10.37 4.58 15.57
N PRO A 154 -11.32 3.68 15.26
CA PRO A 154 -11.11 2.25 15.34
C PRO A 154 -10.07 1.79 14.30
N VAL A 155 -9.19 0.85 14.71
CA VAL A 155 -8.11 0.37 13.84
C VAL A 155 -7.94 -1.14 13.98
N CYS A 156 -7.51 -1.79 12.89
CA CYS A 156 -7.05 -3.18 12.94
C CYS A 156 -5.68 -3.30 13.62
N GLY A 157 -5.31 -4.52 14.03
CA GLY A 157 -4.04 -4.79 14.68
C GLY A 157 -2.82 -4.30 13.92
N ASN A 158 -2.80 -4.43 12.59
CA ASN A 158 -1.70 -3.92 11.76
C ASN A 158 -1.59 -2.39 11.84
N THR A 159 -2.70 -1.68 11.69
CA THR A 159 -2.72 -0.21 11.78
C THR A 159 -2.31 0.26 13.18
N TRP A 160 -2.78 -0.42 14.23
CA TRP A 160 -2.36 -0.12 15.60
C TRP A 160 -0.84 -0.23 15.76
N ARG A 161 -0.22 -1.33 15.28
CA ARG A 161 1.25 -1.49 15.31
C ARG A 161 1.98 -0.44 14.49
N MET A 162 1.48 -0.07 13.32
CA MET A 162 2.07 0.98 12.49
C MET A 162 2.12 2.34 13.21
N LEU A 163 1.16 2.60 14.09
CA LEU A 163 1.12 3.82 14.89
C LEU A 163 1.89 3.66 16.20
N ALA A 164 1.80 2.50 16.87
CA ALA A 164 2.41 2.25 18.18
C ALA A 164 3.92 1.98 18.13
N ASP A 165 4.36 1.20 17.14
CA ASP A 165 5.72 0.65 17.10
C ASP A 165 6.64 1.43 16.15
N THR A 166 6.25 2.66 15.77
CA THR A 166 7.00 3.51 14.86
C THR A 166 7.22 4.92 15.41
N ARG A 167 7.80 5.79 14.59
CA ARG A 167 8.00 7.21 14.90
C ARG A 167 6.69 7.97 15.17
N PHE A 168 5.55 7.37 14.89
CA PHE A 168 4.24 8.01 15.11
C PHE A 168 3.73 7.87 16.55
N ALA A 169 4.25 6.92 17.35
CA ALA A 169 3.77 6.65 18.70
C ALA A 169 3.59 7.89 19.59
N PRO A 170 4.49 8.89 19.63
CA PRO A 170 4.32 10.07 20.46
C PRO A 170 3.11 10.95 20.08
N HIS A 171 2.61 10.79 18.83
CA HIS A 171 1.55 11.62 18.28
C HIS A 171 0.15 11.05 18.46
N PHE A 172 0.05 9.87 19.09
CA PHE A 172 -1.22 9.16 19.29
C PHE A 172 -1.44 8.76 20.74
N ASP A 173 -2.69 8.77 21.18
CA ASP A 173 -3.14 7.97 22.30
C ASP A 173 -3.60 6.63 21.74
N LEU A 174 -3.01 5.56 22.27
CA LEU A 174 -3.19 4.18 21.82
C LEU A 174 -3.98 3.43 22.89
N ILE A 175 -5.15 2.90 22.53
CA ILE A 175 -6.10 2.28 23.46
C ILE A 175 -6.40 0.87 22.98
N GLY A 176 -6.34 -0.10 23.92
CA GLY A 176 -6.50 -1.53 23.65
C GLY A 176 -5.17 -2.26 23.54
N ASP A 177 -5.26 -3.56 23.44
CA ASP A 177 -4.12 -4.48 23.36
C ASP A 177 -4.45 -5.66 22.41
N PHE A 178 -3.68 -6.73 22.46
CA PHE A 178 -3.88 -7.93 21.64
C PHE A 178 -4.45 -9.12 22.44
N SER A 179 -5.05 -8.88 23.61
CA SER A 179 -5.52 -9.95 24.52
C SER A 179 -6.79 -10.64 24.01
N THR A 180 -7.63 -9.94 23.26
CA THR A 180 -8.88 -10.47 22.73
C THR A 180 -8.97 -10.26 21.24
N HIS A 181 -9.20 -11.34 20.50
CA HIS A 181 -9.37 -11.31 19.04
C HIS A 181 -10.84 -11.43 18.68
N TYR A 182 -11.35 -10.49 17.88
CA TYR A 182 -12.75 -10.40 17.46
C TYR A 182 -13.00 -10.88 16.03
N GLY A 183 -11.96 -11.35 15.33
CA GLY A 183 -12.02 -11.83 13.95
C GLY A 183 -11.55 -10.79 12.96
N ILE A 184 -12.05 -10.86 11.73
CA ILE A 184 -11.69 -9.90 10.66
C ILE A 184 -12.29 -8.53 10.98
N PHE A 185 -11.46 -7.49 10.88
CA PHE A 185 -11.89 -6.10 11.05
C PHE A 185 -12.93 -5.74 9.95
N PRO A 186 -14.06 -5.15 10.31
CA PRO A 186 -15.11 -4.80 9.36
C PRO A 186 -14.59 -3.93 8.21
N ASP A 187 -15.11 -4.17 7.02
CA ASP A 187 -14.85 -3.39 5.79
C ASP A 187 -13.40 -3.35 5.29
N CYS A 188 -12.52 -4.21 5.83
CA CYS A 188 -11.13 -4.34 5.39
C CYS A 188 -10.90 -5.27 4.19
N GLY A 189 -11.92 -5.54 3.39
CA GLY A 189 -11.81 -6.27 2.12
C GLY A 189 -11.71 -7.79 2.24
N THR A 190 -11.60 -8.36 3.45
CA THR A 190 -11.62 -9.81 3.69
C THR A 190 -13.00 -10.20 4.21
N ALA A 191 -13.63 -11.22 3.60
CA ALA A 191 -14.91 -11.75 4.03
C ALA A 191 -14.75 -13.13 4.68
N ILE A 192 -15.59 -13.44 5.68
CA ILE A 192 -15.65 -14.76 6.29
C ILE A 192 -16.16 -15.76 5.25
N PRO A 193 -15.36 -16.81 4.88
CA PRO A 193 -15.73 -17.70 3.77
C PRO A 193 -16.91 -18.62 4.07
N PHE A 194 -17.28 -18.76 5.33
CA PHE A 194 -18.36 -19.63 5.81
C PHE A 194 -19.72 -18.93 5.93
N ALA A 195 -19.84 -17.66 5.56
CA ALA A 195 -21.12 -16.98 5.53
C ALA A 195 -22.03 -17.71 4.54
N THR A 196 -23.19 -18.17 5.00
CA THR A 196 -24.20 -18.83 4.18
C THR A 196 -24.64 -17.88 3.08
N ARG A 197 -24.21 -18.12 1.85
CA ARG A 197 -24.79 -17.49 0.68
C ARG A 197 -26.21 -18.06 0.55
N THR A 198 -27.22 -17.29 0.91
CA THR A 198 -28.55 -17.50 0.36
C THR A 198 -28.44 -17.24 -1.14
N PHE A 199 -28.44 -18.28 -1.95
CA PHE A 199 -28.58 -18.16 -3.39
C PHE A 199 -29.99 -17.59 -3.67
N ALA A 200 -30.13 -16.28 -3.68
CA ALA A 200 -31.22 -15.68 -4.42
C ALA A 200 -30.95 -16.06 -5.88
N ALA A 201 -31.91 -16.75 -6.51
CA ALA A 201 -31.85 -17.12 -7.89
C ALA A 201 -31.54 -15.87 -8.73
N SER A 202 -30.30 -15.66 -9.10
CA SER A 202 -29.87 -14.56 -9.93
C SER A 202 -29.71 -15.05 -11.35
N LYS A 203 -30.38 -14.35 -12.22
CA LYS A 203 -30.22 -14.38 -13.67
C LYS A 203 -28.75 -14.49 -14.06
N SER A 204 -28.51 -15.40 -15.01
CA SER A 204 -27.26 -15.66 -15.73
C SER A 204 -26.31 -14.46 -15.84
N GLY A 205 -25.19 -14.54 -15.15
CA GLY A 205 -24.00 -13.74 -15.40
C GLY A 205 -22.82 -14.69 -15.53
N SER A 206 -22.20 -14.70 -16.68
CA SER A 206 -21.06 -15.49 -17.09
C SER A 206 -19.95 -15.50 -16.02
N CYS A 207 -19.56 -16.68 -15.63
CA CYS A 207 -18.35 -16.92 -14.86
C CYS A 207 -17.18 -17.10 -15.82
N CYS A 208 -16.06 -16.44 -15.58
CA CYS A 208 -14.77 -16.83 -16.13
C CYS A 208 -14.31 -18.13 -15.49
#